data_bc7d00c448ee0c2a070100468ef48903
#
_entry.id   bc7d00c448ee0c2a070100468ef48903
#
_cell.length_a   1.000
_cell.length_b   1.000
_cell.length_c   1.000
_cell.angle_alpha   90.00
_cell.angle_beta   90.00
_cell.angle_gamma   90.00
#
_symmetry.space_group_name_H-M   'P 1'
#
loop_
_entity.id
_entity.type
_entity.pdbx_description
1 polymer ?
#
loop_
_entity_poly.entity_id
_entity_poly.type
_entity_poly.pdbx_seq_one_letter_code
_entity_poly.pdbx_strand_id
1 'polypeptide(L)'
;MHFRPLARSAFALSLLAAVLPATAATRLELQAGRSYMDSHGANTGFVEAVFAPQPLGHTRFTWSPDVSLGWIDGRAVPRYDYSRYTTRNAVALVAGGARFHRGDAGDWYQPLFFSFQVAAANHTTQALSSHYQFVSTLGWQAKHFSVAIRHISNGSLQAPNRGETMALVGLAFDI
;
A
#
# COMPACT_ATOMS: atom_id res chain seq x y z
N MET A 1 0.18 6.24 -40.22
CA MET A 1 -0.77 5.63 -39.27
C MET A 1 0.02 4.86 -38.22
N HIS A 2 0.13 5.40 -37.02
CA HIS A 2 0.87 4.77 -35.92
C HIS A 2 -0.13 4.12 -34.96
N PHE A 3 -0.15 2.80 -34.92
CA PHE A 3 -0.94 2.05 -33.94
C PHE A 3 -0.30 2.20 -32.57
N ARG A 4 -1.05 2.74 -31.62
CA ARG A 4 -0.67 2.88 -30.20
C ARG A 4 -0.82 1.51 -29.49
N PRO A 5 0.13 1.11 -28.63
CA PRO A 5 0.02 -0.13 -27.87
C PRO A 5 -0.83 0.08 -26.61
N LEU A 6 -2.15 -0.03 -26.73
CA LEU A 6 -3.08 -0.08 -25.57
C LEU A 6 -3.16 -1.47 -24.90
N ALA A 7 -2.48 -2.46 -25.46
CA ALA A 7 -2.63 -3.85 -25.01
C ALA A 7 -1.77 -4.25 -23.79
N ARG A 8 -0.79 -3.43 -23.38
CA ARG A 8 0.15 -3.83 -22.30
C ARG A 8 -0.34 -3.54 -20.88
N SER A 9 -1.25 -2.60 -20.70
CA SER A 9 -1.76 -2.23 -19.37
C SER A 9 -2.90 -3.12 -18.87
N ALA A 10 -3.62 -3.77 -19.75
CA ALA A 10 -4.74 -4.67 -19.40
C ALA A 10 -4.26 -6.02 -18.84
N PHE A 11 -3.05 -6.46 -19.23
CA PHE A 11 -2.53 -7.78 -18.84
C PHE A 11 -2.06 -7.85 -17.37
N ALA A 12 -1.57 -6.75 -16.81
CA ALA A 12 -1.11 -6.70 -15.43
C ALA A 12 -2.26 -6.68 -14.41
N LEU A 13 -3.40 -6.07 -14.78
CA LEU A 13 -4.58 -6.02 -13.90
C LEU A 13 -5.34 -7.35 -13.88
N SER A 14 -5.34 -8.09 -14.97
CA SER A 14 -6.01 -9.41 -15.06
C SER A 14 -5.26 -10.52 -14.30
N LEU A 15 -3.94 -10.42 -14.15
CA LEU A 15 -3.16 -11.39 -13.36
C LEU A 15 -3.41 -11.25 -11.85
N LEU A 16 -3.69 -10.04 -11.37
CA LEU A 16 -4.00 -9.81 -9.95
C LEU A 16 -5.38 -10.32 -9.56
N ALA A 17 -6.34 -10.29 -10.48
CA ALA A 17 -7.71 -10.78 -10.26
C ALA A 17 -7.81 -12.33 -10.26
N ALA A 18 -6.85 -13.02 -10.87
CA ALA A 18 -6.90 -14.48 -11.03
C ALA A 18 -6.37 -15.26 -9.81
N VAL A 19 -5.80 -14.60 -8.80
CA VAL A 19 -5.13 -15.26 -7.66
C VAL A 19 -5.84 -15.01 -6.32
N LEU A 20 -6.93 -14.24 -6.30
CA LEU A 20 -7.72 -14.13 -5.08
C LEU A 20 -8.48 -15.44 -4.88
N PRO A 21 -8.14 -16.25 -3.86
CA PRO A 21 -9.02 -17.35 -3.48
C PRO A 21 -10.39 -16.73 -3.18
N ALA A 22 -11.46 -17.42 -3.56
CA ALA A 22 -12.83 -16.99 -3.30
C ALA A 22 -13.18 -17.11 -1.79
N THR A 23 -12.30 -16.58 -0.94
CA THR A 23 -12.44 -16.54 0.52
C THR A 23 -12.80 -15.13 0.92
N ALA A 24 -13.78 -14.98 1.80
CA ALA A 24 -14.10 -13.69 2.42
C ALA A 24 -12.85 -13.13 3.14
N ALA A 25 -12.74 -11.82 3.20
CA ALA A 25 -11.74 -11.19 4.06
C ALA A 25 -12.01 -11.63 5.51
N THR A 26 -10.95 -11.92 6.26
CA THR A 26 -11.07 -12.32 7.66
C THR A 26 -10.82 -11.17 8.62
N ARG A 27 -10.25 -10.06 8.10
CA ARG A 27 -9.92 -8.88 8.87
C ARG A 27 -10.07 -7.62 8.03
N LEU A 28 -10.80 -6.66 8.54
CA LEU A 28 -10.92 -5.31 7.99
C LEU A 28 -10.19 -4.33 8.90
N GLU A 29 -9.33 -3.48 8.35
CA GLU A 29 -8.61 -2.44 9.09
C GLU A 29 -8.99 -1.06 8.56
N LEU A 30 -9.33 -0.15 9.47
CA LEU A 30 -9.47 1.29 9.21
C LEU A 30 -8.26 1.99 9.79
N GLN A 31 -7.40 2.53 8.94
CA GLN A 31 -6.12 3.11 9.33
C GLN A 31 -6.11 4.61 9.07
N ALA A 32 -5.52 5.37 10.00
CA ALA A 32 -5.30 6.81 9.85
C ALA A 32 -3.91 7.17 10.36
N GLY A 33 -3.36 8.29 9.84
CA GLY A 33 -2.05 8.71 10.25
C GLY A 33 -1.54 9.95 9.52
N ARG A 34 -0.21 10.09 9.53
CA ARG A 34 0.48 11.18 8.84
C ARG A 34 1.47 10.60 7.84
N SER A 35 1.39 11.09 6.61
CA SER A 35 2.34 10.83 5.55
C SER A 35 3.32 11.99 5.40
N TYR A 36 4.55 11.70 5.09
CA TYR A 36 5.62 12.66 4.88
C TYR A 36 6.31 12.43 3.54
N MET A 37 6.40 13.51 2.77
CA MET A 37 7.37 13.68 1.70
C MET A 37 8.45 14.61 2.25
N ASP A 38 9.64 14.11 2.50
CA ASP A 38 10.70 14.82 3.25
C ASP A 38 10.16 15.30 4.62
N SER A 39 10.21 16.62 4.88
CA SER A 39 9.70 17.25 6.10
C SER A 39 8.24 17.70 6.03
N HIS A 40 7.56 17.53 4.87
CA HIS A 40 6.21 18.04 4.65
C HIS A 40 5.17 16.97 4.91
N GLY A 41 4.39 17.16 5.96
CA GLY A 41 3.36 16.21 6.40
C GLY A 41 1.99 16.44 5.74
N ALA A 42 1.24 15.37 5.52
CA ALA A 42 -0.16 15.35 5.12
C ALA A 42 -0.94 14.30 5.91
N ASN A 43 -2.26 14.49 6.08
CA ASN A 43 -3.07 13.43 6.66
C ASN A 43 -3.24 12.29 5.65
N THR A 44 -3.41 11.09 6.17
CA THR A 44 -3.64 9.92 5.34
C THR A 44 -4.56 8.94 6.03
N GLY A 45 -5.30 8.18 5.25
CA GLY A 45 -6.18 7.12 5.73
C GLY A 45 -6.26 5.97 4.74
N PHE A 46 -6.48 4.77 5.28
CA PHE A 46 -6.64 3.55 4.48
C PHE A 46 -7.78 2.69 5.03
N VAL A 47 -8.40 1.96 4.13
CA VAL A 47 -9.23 0.80 4.43
C VAL A 47 -8.50 -0.40 3.83
N GLU A 48 -8.21 -1.41 4.64
CA GLU A 48 -7.47 -2.59 4.23
C GLU A 48 -8.22 -3.86 4.59
N ALA A 49 -8.40 -4.75 3.62
CA ALA A 49 -9.00 -6.06 3.81
C ALA A 49 -7.91 -7.12 3.69
N VAL A 50 -7.75 -7.92 4.73
CA VAL A 50 -6.79 -9.01 4.81
C VAL A 50 -7.53 -10.34 4.79
N PHE A 51 -7.14 -11.22 3.88
CA PHE A 51 -7.79 -12.52 3.67
C PHE A 51 -7.16 -13.61 4.53
N ALA A 52 -7.76 -14.78 4.50
CA ALA A 52 -7.32 -15.91 5.30
C ALA A 52 -5.84 -16.25 5.08
N PRO A 53 -5.06 -16.46 6.15
CA PRO A 53 -3.64 -16.79 6.05
C PRO A 53 -3.46 -18.18 5.44
N GLN A 54 -2.45 -18.28 4.58
CA GLN A 54 -2.01 -19.51 3.93
C GLN A 54 -0.59 -19.85 4.36
N PRO A 55 -0.25 -21.12 4.62
CA PRO A 55 1.12 -21.50 4.94
C PRO A 55 2.04 -21.28 3.72
N LEU A 56 3.25 -20.82 3.96
CA LEU A 56 4.27 -20.68 2.92
C LEU A 56 5.17 -21.93 2.91
N GLY A 57 4.71 -22.97 2.21
CA GLY A 57 5.39 -24.26 2.16
C GLY A 57 5.53 -24.91 3.55
N HIS A 58 6.72 -25.43 3.86
CA HIS A 58 7.05 -26.02 5.16
C HIS A 58 7.77 -25.03 6.09
N THR A 59 7.68 -23.74 5.83
CA THR A 59 8.33 -22.71 6.64
C THR A 59 7.41 -22.27 7.79
N ARG A 60 7.96 -21.48 8.73
CA ARG A 60 7.18 -20.81 9.79
C ARG A 60 6.54 -19.50 9.33
N PHE A 61 6.49 -19.27 8.00
CA PHE A 61 5.84 -18.09 7.44
C PHE A 61 4.43 -18.44 6.97
N THR A 62 3.53 -17.49 7.19
CA THR A 62 2.22 -17.45 6.53
C THR A 62 2.14 -16.22 5.65
N TRP A 63 1.34 -16.29 4.62
CA TRP A 63 0.99 -15.14 3.79
C TRP A 63 -0.52 -15.02 3.67
N SER A 64 -1.00 -13.79 3.62
CA SER A 64 -2.42 -13.46 3.44
C SER A 64 -2.53 -12.52 2.25
N PRO A 65 -3.36 -12.80 1.24
CA PRO A 65 -3.71 -11.77 0.27
C PRO A 65 -4.25 -10.54 1.01
N ASP A 66 -3.88 -9.35 0.55
CA ASP A 66 -4.42 -8.11 1.09
C ASP A 66 -4.72 -7.09 -0.01
N VAL A 67 -5.78 -6.30 0.21
CA VAL A 67 -6.15 -5.19 -0.68
C VAL A 67 -6.42 -3.96 0.17
N SER A 68 -6.04 -2.79 -0.35
CA SER A 68 -6.27 -1.53 0.36
C SER A 68 -6.77 -0.43 -0.58
N LEU A 69 -7.61 0.44 -0.02
CA LEU A 69 -7.99 1.73 -0.58
C LEU A 69 -7.35 2.80 0.30
N GLY A 70 -6.63 3.74 -0.32
CA GLY A 70 -5.88 4.76 0.40
C GLY A 70 -6.21 6.16 -0.07
N TRP A 71 -6.05 7.11 0.86
CA TRP A 71 -6.15 8.53 0.63
C TRP A 71 -4.99 9.25 1.30
N ILE A 72 -4.37 10.18 0.56
CA ILE A 72 -3.32 11.06 1.06
C ILE A 72 -3.75 12.50 0.72
N ASP A 73 -3.85 13.36 1.72
CA ASP A 73 -4.19 14.76 1.51
C ASP A 73 -3.14 15.48 0.66
N GLY A 74 -3.62 16.43 -0.14
CA GLY A 74 -2.76 17.37 -0.82
C GLY A 74 -2.04 18.31 0.15
N ARG A 75 -0.89 18.83 -0.28
CA ARG A 75 -0.13 19.81 0.49
C ARG A 75 0.44 20.90 -0.41
N ALA A 76 0.45 22.14 0.08
CA ALA A 76 1.05 23.27 -0.63
C ALA A 76 2.53 23.37 -0.24
N VAL A 77 3.40 22.77 -1.03
CA VAL A 77 4.85 22.91 -0.89
C VAL A 77 5.44 23.57 -2.12
N PRO A 78 6.58 24.27 -2.00
CA PRO A 78 7.28 24.85 -3.14
C PRO A 78 7.56 23.78 -4.19
N ARG A 79 7.45 24.14 -5.46
CA ARG A 79 7.92 23.28 -6.55
C ARG A 79 9.44 23.23 -6.52
N TYR A 80 9.97 22.03 -6.49
CA TYR A 80 11.38 21.81 -6.80
C TYR A 80 11.60 21.88 -8.33
N ASP A 81 12.82 21.68 -8.80
CA ASP A 81 13.21 21.82 -10.21
C ASP A 81 12.39 20.99 -11.20
N TYR A 82 11.63 20.02 -10.74
CA TYR A 82 10.67 19.25 -11.53
C TYR A 82 9.30 19.93 -11.61
N SER A 83 9.21 21.01 -12.37
CA SER A 83 8.06 21.93 -12.40
C SER A 83 6.72 21.31 -12.83
N ARG A 84 6.72 20.17 -13.52
CA ARG A 84 5.51 19.50 -14.03
C ARG A 84 4.70 18.79 -12.94
N TYR A 85 5.29 18.50 -11.79
CA TYR A 85 4.62 17.83 -10.69
C TYR A 85 4.28 18.78 -9.56
N THR A 86 3.13 18.59 -8.94
CA THR A 86 2.65 19.35 -7.79
C THR A 86 2.36 18.37 -6.64
N THR A 87 2.28 18.88 -5.43
CA THR A 87 1.81 18.15 -4.25
C THR A 87 0.43 18.64 -3.79
N ARG A 88 -0.19 19.57 -4.52
CA ARG A 88 -1.48 20.17 -4.12
C ARG A 88 -2.67 19.22 -4.25
N ASN A 89 -2.59 18.26 -5.17
CA ASN A 89 -3.66 17.29 -5.36
C ASN A 89 -3.59 16.23 -4.26
N ALA A 90 -4.74 15.91 -3.69
CA ALA A 90 -4.90 14.71 -2.91
C ALA A 90 -4.78 13.48 -3.82
N VAL A 91 -4.28 12.39 -3.28
CA VAL A 91 -4.08 11.14 -4.01
C VAL A 91 -4.95 10.05 -3.41
N ALA A 92 -5.84 9.50 -4.22
CA ALA A 92 -6.51 8.24 -3.94
C ALA A 92 -5.75 7.10 -4.62
N LEU A 93 -5.65 5.96 -3.96
CA LEU A 93 -5.00 4.78 -4.51
C LEU A 93 -5.76 3.50 -4.16
N VAL A 94 -5.65 2.52 -5.04
CA VAL A 94 -6.05 1.14 -4.79
C VAL A 94 -4.82 0.27 -4.90
N ALA A 95 -4.62 -0.63 -3.94
CA ALA A 95 -3.47 -1.52 -3.91
C ALA A 95 -3.89 -2.96 -3.62
N GLY A 96 -3.09 -3.91 -4.09
CA GLY A 96 -3.26 -5.33 -3.81
C GLY A 96 -1.93 -6.03 -3.77
N GLY A 97 -1.83 -7.04 -2.89
CA GLY A 97 -0.60 -7.78 -2.68
C GLY A 97 -0.72 -8.84 -1.62
N ALA A 98 0.29 -8.95 -0.77
CA ALA A 98 0.35 -9.96 0.26
C ALA A 98 0.97 -9.43 1.56
N ARG A 99 0.40 -9.84 2.67
CA ARG A 99 0.89 -9.63 4.03
C ARG A 99 1.51 -10.93 4.54
N PHE A 100 2.69 -10.83 5.12
CA PHE A 100 3.48 -11.95 5.62
C PHE A 100 3.63 -11.84 7.13
N HIS A 101 3.43 -12.97 7.81
CA HIS A 101 3.73 -13.16 9.22
C HIS A 101 4.73 -14.27 9.39
N ARG A 102 5.48 -14.22 10.48
CA ARG A 102 6.39 -15.29 10.90
C ARG A 102 6.09 -15.68 12.34
N GLY A 103 6.18 -16.96 12.63
CA GLY A 103 6.09 -17.50 13.97
C GLY A 103 4.86 -18.36 14.18
N ASP A 104 4.90 -19.11 15.28
CA ASP A 104 3.79 -19.93 15.74
C ASP A 104 2.92 -19.13 16.74
N ALA A 105 1.73 -19.63 17.02
CA ALA A 105 0.87 -19.02 18.02
C ALA A 105 1.57 -18.98 19.39
N GLY A 106 1.69 -17.79 19.97
CA GLY A 106 2.37 -17.54 21.25
C GLY A 106 3.80 -16.99 21.13
N ASP A 107 4.39 -16.96 19.95
CA ASP A 107 5.66 -16.25 19.73
C ASP A 107 5.43 -14.73 19.87
N TRP A 108 6.30 -14.04 20.63
CA TRP A 108 6.16 -12.60 20.87
C TRP A 108 6.22 -11.75 19.59
N TYR A 109 6.86 -12.25 18.53
CA TYR A 109 7.00 -11.58 17.23
C TYR A 109 5.93 -12.01 16.21
N GLN A 110 5.06 -12.97 16.54
CA GLN A 110 3.97 -13.39 15.66
C GLN A 110 3.05 -12.24 15.23
N PRO A 111 2.78 -11.22 16.06
CA PRO A 111 2.01 -10.05 15.65
C PRO A 111 2.72 -9.13 14.65
N LEU A 112 4.03 -9.25 14.45
CA LEU A 112 4.76 -8.47 13.46
C LEU A 112 4.41 -8.95 12.05
N PHE A 113 4.21 -8.00 11.14
CA PHE A 113 3.96 -8.32 9.74
C PHE A 113 4.75 -7.42 8.80
N PHE A 114 5.02 -7.95 7.62
CA PHE A 114 5.46 -7.20 6.46
C PHE A 114 4.43 -7.38 5.35
N SER A 115 4.01 -6.30 4.69
CA SER A 115 3.15 -6.36 3.51
C SER A 115 3.84 -5.67 2.33
N PHE A 116 3.66 -6.26 1.15
CA PHE A 116 4.05 -5.67 -0.13
C PHE A 116 2.87 -5.71 -1.10
N GLN A 117 2.53 -4.53 -1.64
CA GLN A 117 1.43 -4.36 -2.58
C GLN A 117 1.88 -3.55 -3.80
N VAL A 118 1.20 -3.76 -4.92
CA VAL A 118 1.26 -2.89 -6.10
C VAL A 118 0.01 -2.05 -6.12
N ALA A 119 0.16 -0.75 -6.38
CA ALA A 119 -0.93 0.21 -6.33
C ALA A 119 -1.10 0.98 -7.64
N ALA A 120 -2.34 1.39 -7.90
CA ALA A 120 -2.70 2.39 -8.89
C ALA A 120 -3.19 3.66 -8.19
N ALA A 121 -2.62 4.82 -8.57
CA ALA A 121 -2.94 6.13 -8.03
C ALA A 121 -3.69 6.98 -9.08
N ASN A 122 -4.69 7.75 -8.65
CA ASN A 122 -5.49 8.59 -9.52
C ASN A 122 -4.74 9.85 -9.99
N HIS A 123 -3.80 10.37 -9.18
CA HIS A 123 -2.99 11.53 -9.50
C HIS A 123 -1.50 11.25 -9.30
N THR A 124 -0.69 11.96 -10.07
CA THR A 124 0.77 12.00 -9.87
C THR A 124 1.16 13.26 -9.13
N THR A 125 2.15 13.14 -8.25
CA THR A 125 2.71 14.24 -7.45
C THR A 125 4.23 14.18 -7.48
N GLN A 126 4.91 15.13 -6.83
CA GLN A 126 6.38 15.05 -6.66
C GLN A 126 6.78 13.83 -5.82
N ALA A 127 5.96 13.42 -4.88
CA ALA A 127 6.19 12.23 -4.08
C ALA A 127 5.94 10.95 -4.89
N LEU A 128 4.82 10.91 -5.60
CA LEU A 128 4.32 9.76 -6.36
C LEU A 128 4.24 10.14 -7.84
N SER A 129 5.35 10.04 -8.55
CA SER A 129 5.51 10.60 -9.90
C SER A 129 4.95 9.73 -11.03
N SER A 130 4.41 8.56 -10.72
CA SER A 130 3.70 7.68 -11.67
C SER A 130 2.34 7.27 -11.15
N HIS A 131 1.47 6.76 -12.02
CA HIS A 131 0.19 6.19 -11.63
C HIS A 131 0.31 4.80 -11.01
N TYR A 132 1.40 4.09 -11.21
CA TYR A 132 1.72 2.82 -10.54
C TYR A 132 2.69 3.09 -9.38
N GLN A 133 2.48 2.40 -8.26
CA GLN A 133 3.30 2.54 -7.06
C GLN A 133 3.55 1.17 -6.44
N PHE A 134 4.62 1.06 -5.67
CA PHE A 134 4.88 -0.04 -4.75
C PHE A 134 4.61 0.43 -3.33
N VAL A 135 3.93 -0.39 -2.56
CA VAL A 135 3.57 -0.12 -1.17
C VAL A 135 4.24 -1.17 -0.30
N SER A 136 5.15 -0.74 0.56
CA SER A 136 5.80 -1.59 1.55
C SER A 136 5.34 -1.18 2.94
N THR A 137 4.87 -2.11 3.74
CA THR A 137 4.38 -1.85 5.10
C THR A 137 5.05 -2.79 6.08
N LEU A 138 5.59 -2.23 7.16
CA LEU A 138 6.05 -2.99 8.32
C LEU A 138 5.17 -2.58 9.51
N GLY A 139 4.59 -3.55 10.18
CA GLY A 139 3.66 -3.25 11.24
C GLY A 139 3.59 -4.32 12.32
N TRP A 140 2.84 -3.99 13.34
CA TRP A 140 2.44 -4.84 14.44
C TRP A 140 0.92 -4.80 14.56
N GLN A 141 0.28 -5.96 14.69
CA GLN A 141 -1.18 -6.08 14.79
C GLN A 141 -1.59 -6.84 16.05
N ALA A 142 -2.57 -6.26 16.77
CA ALA A 142 -3.33 -6.97 17.79
C ALA A 142 -4.70 -7.36 17.24
N LYS A 143 -5.52 -7.96 18.09
CA LYS A 143 -6.89 -8.37 17.70
C LYS A 143 -7.70 -7.21 17.14
N HIS A 144 -7.69 -6.04 17.79
CA HIS A 144 -8.57 -4.92 17.46
C HIS A 144 -7.85 -3.66 16.98
N PHE A 145 -6.53 -3.66 16.93
CA PHE A 145 -5.78 -2.52 16.44
C PHE A 145 -4.46 -2.91 15.79
N SER A 146 -3.89 -1.97 15.03
CA SER A 146 -2.58 -2.10 14.41
C SER A 146 -1.81 -0.79 14.47
N VAL A 147 -0.48 -0.89 14.40
CA VAL A 147 0.42 0.23 14.17
C VAL A 147 1.38 -0.14 13.07
N ALA A 148 1.66 0.77 12.15
CA ALA A 148 2.50 0.46 11.01
C ALA A 148 3.28 1.68 10.51
N ILE A 149 4.41 1.39 9.87
CA ILE A 149 5.12 2.31 8.98
C ILE A 149 4.91 1.80 7.57
N ARG A 150 4.43 2.68 6.69
CA ARG A 150 4.18 2.38 5.27
C ARG A 150 5.00 3.32 4.41
N HIS A 151 5.62 2.78 3.38
CA HIS A 151 6.31 3.55 2.35
C HIS A 151 5.68 3.28 0.99
N ILE A 152 5.42 4.36 0.24
CA ILE A 152 4.86 4.31 -1.11
C ILE A 152 5.80 5.02 -2.04
N SER A 153 6.21 4.36 -3.12
CA SER A 153 7.06 4.93 -4.16
C SER A 153 6.96 4.11 -5.44
N ASN A 154 7.43 4.64 -6.55
CA ASN A 154 7.49 3.90 -7.81
C ASN A 154 8.82 3.16 -8.03
N GLY A 155 9.63 2.97 -6.97
CA GLY A 155 10.92 2.29 -7.06
C GLY A 155 11.95 3.03 -7.93
N SER A 156 11.84 4.34 -8.05
CA SER A 156 12.69 5.20 -8.91
C SER A 156 12.58 4.90 -10.42
N LEU A 157 11.52 4.21 -10.85
CA LEU A 157 11.28 3.96 -12.27
C LEU A 157 10.85 5.22 -13.03
N GLN A 158 10.40 6.26 -12.30
CA GLN A 158 10.04 7.57 -12.87
C GLN A 158 10.36 8.69 -11.88
N ALA A 159 11.25 9.61 -12.25
CA ALA A 159 11.59 10.78 -11.43
C ALA A 159 10.42 11.80 -11.39
N PRO A 160 10.31 12.58 -10.30
CA PRO A 160 11.24 12.75 -9.17
C PRO A 160 11.10 11.74 -8.03
N ASN A 161 10.06 10.93 -7.95
CA ASN A 161 9.81 9.84 -6.98
C ASN A 161 10.42 10.08 -5.58
N ARG A 162 9.99 11.11 -4.88
CA ARG A 162 10.45 11.43 -3.52
C ARG A 162 9.87 10.47 -2.48
N GLY A 163 8.80 9.76 -2.83
CA GLY A 163 8.11 8.80 -1.98
C GLY A 163 7.23 9.45 -0.90
N GLU A 164 6.37 8.65 -0.33
CA GLU A 164 5.56 8.96 0.84
C GLU A 164 5.88 7.95 1.93
N THR A 165 6.34 8.43 3.08
CA THR A 165 6.52 7.56 4.25
C THR A 165 5.55 7.98 5.33
N MET A 166 4.82 7.04 5.90
CA MET A 166 3.74 7.33 6.84
C MET A 166 3.75 6.44 8.06
N ALA A 167 3.35 7.03 9.19
CA ALA A 167 3.01 6.31 10.40
C ALA A 167 1.50 6.19 10.50
N LEU A 168 1.01 4.98 10.72
CA LEU A 168 -0.41 4.63 10.74
C LEU A 168 -0.78 3.96 12.06
N VAL A 169 -1.97 4.31 12.54
CA VAL A 169 -2.68 3.54 13.57
C VAL A 169 -3.99 3.06 12.98
N GLY A 170 -4.41 1.87 13.33
CA GLY A 170 -5.59 1.24 12.76
C GLY A 170 -6.49 0.57 13.79
N LEU A 171 -7.79 0.62 13.56
CA LEU A 171 -8.80 -0.21 14.22
C LEU A 171 -9.08 -1.41 13.32
N ALA A 172 -9.21 -2.58 13.93
CA ALA A 172 -9.38 -3.84 13.22
C ALA A 172 -10.62 -4.58 13.70
N PHE A 173 -11.29 -5.19 12.73
CA PHE A 173 -12.52 -5.95 12.89
C PHE A 173 -12.38 -7.30 12.19
N ASP A 174 -12.71 -8.37 12.90
CA ASP A 174 -12.88 -9.69 12.32
C ASP A 174 -14.24 -9.74 11.61
N ILE A 175 -14.29 -10.23 10.37
CA ILE A 175 -15.48 -10.27 9.51
C ILE A 175 -15.68 -11.65 8.87
#